data_a55126078d521b037f5d37d592c798ed
#
_entry.id   a55126078d521b037f5d37d592c798ed
#
_cell.length_a   1.000
_cell.length_b   1.000
_cell.length_c   1.000
_cell.angle_alpha   90.00
_cell.angle_beta   90.00
_cell.angle_gamma   90.00
#
_symmetry.space_group_name_H-M   'P 1'
#
loop_
_entity.id
_entity.type
_entity.pdbx_description
1 polymer ?
#
loop_
_entity_poly.entity_id
_entity_poly.type
_entity_poly.pdbx_seq_one_letter_code
_entity_poly.pdbx_strand_id
1 'polypeptide(L)'
;MDVDFLNLNGYELALILVLLGSFFDFFDGYLAKILDAKTKIGVQLDSFSDLITFSVTPSLLLFHFFQSQSEEIEFFALISFLIVPFSMIRLARFNTLPSKTYFLGLPSPANGIFFMGIPFLTFEVPIYLFSIIIFLSCILLISNIKFESFKSIETNIKKVFFLFFVLIMVGVITFIYVNNYSYLNLVSISVVVYVISSLAFNLYKAF
;
A
#
# COMPACT_ATOMS: atom_id res chain seq x y z
N MET A 1 12.71 10.08 17.18
CA MET A 1 11.78 9.84 18.28
C MET A 1 11.95 8.38 18.67
N ASP A 2 12.75 8.12 19.70
CA ASP A 2 13.04 6.76 20.14
C ASP A 2 11.97 6.35 21.16
N VAL A 3 11.35 5.22 20.94
CA VAL A 3 10.40 4.62 21.89
C VAL A 3 11.18 3.56 22.67
N ASP A 4 11.68 3.96 23.82
CA ASP A 4 12.59 3.14 24.67
C ASP A 4 12.05 1.75 25.07
N PHE A 5 10.74 1.53 24.85
CA PHE A 5 10.09 0.29 25.33
C PHE A 5 10.43 -0.96 24.50
N LEU A 6 10.79 -0.81 23.21
CA LEU A 6 11.08 -1.94 22.30
C LEU A 6 12.39 -1.78 21.52
N ASN A 7 13.22 -0.78 21.81
CA ASN A 7 14.39 -0.40 21.00
C ASN A 7 14.05 -0.15 19.50
N LEU A 8 12.80 0.24 19.22
CA LEU A 8 12.31 0.54 17.86
C LEU A 8 12.37 2.04 17.61
N ASN A 9 12.78 2.41 16.41
CA ASN A 9 12.61 3.80 15.99
C ASN A 9 11.12 4.10 15.65
N GLY A 10 10.73 5.39 15.63
CA GLY A 10 9.33 5.79 15.43
C GLY A 10 8.73 5.31 14.10
N TYR A 11 9.55 5.15 13.05
CA TYR A 11 9.10 4.65 11.74
C TYR A 11 8.82 3.14 11.78
N GLU A 12 9.64 2.35 12.49
CA GLU A 12 9.42 0.92 12.68
C GLU A 12 8.14 0.66 13.46
N LEU A 13 7.93 1.41 14.55
CA LEU A 13 6.69 1.31 15.32
C LEU A 13 5.47 1.65 14.48
N ALA A 14 5.51 2.75 13.71
CA ALA A 14 4.43 3.15 12.83
C ALA A 14 4.12 2.06 11.77
N LEU A 15 5.15 1.46 11.16
CA LEU A 15 4.98 0.36 10.21
C LEU A 15 4.30 -0.85 10.87
N ILE A 16 4.78 -1.27 12.05
CA ILE A 16 4.19 -2.39 12.80
C ILE A 16 2.71 -2.12 13.12
N LEU A 17 2.38 -0.90 13.57
CA LEU A 17 1.00 -0.54 13.90
C LEU A 17 0.10 -0.54 12.66
N VAL A 18 0.58 -0.08 11.50
CA VAL A 18 -0.18 -0.14 10.24
C VAL A 18 -0.38 -1.58 9.79
N LEU A 19 0.63 -2.44 9.90
CA LEU A 19 0.50 -3.85 9.56
C LEU A 19 -0.48 -4.59 10.49
N LEU A 20 -0.44 -4.28 11.79
CA LEU A 20 -1.43 -4.80 12.76
C LEU A 20 -2.84 -4.27 12.43
N GLY A 21 -2.98 -2.98 12.12
CA GLY A 21 -4.25 -2.39 11.68
C GLY A 21 -4.80 -3.11 10.45
N SER A 22 -3.96 -3.37 9.44
CA SER A 22 -4.31 -4.15 8.25
C SER A 22 -4.77 -5.57 8.55
N PHE A 23 -4.15 -6.20 9.55
CA PHE A 23 -4.54 -7.52 10.02
C PHE A 23 -5.92 -7.50 10.67
N PHE A 24 -6.20 -6.56 11.57
CA PHE A 24 -7.50 -6.44 12.21
C PHE A 24 -8.61 -6.08 11.23
N ASP A 25 -8.36 -5.19 10.27
CA ASP A 25 -9.27 -4.84 9.20
C ASP A 25 -9.66 -6.05 8.33
N PHE A 26 -8.70 -6.92 8.02
CA PHE A 26 -9.01 -8.17 7.33
C PHE A 26 -9.93 -9.07 8.16
N PHE A 27 -9.71 -9.15 9.47
CA PHE A 27 -10.49 -10.00 10.36
C PHE A 27 -11.91 -9.49 10.60
N ASP A 28 -12.10 -8.18 10.77
CA ASP A 28 -13.44 -7.63 11.00
C ASP A 28 -14.33 -7.76 9.76
N GLY A 29 -13.80 -7.52 8.56
CA GLY A 29 -14.50 -7.78 7.30
C GLY A 29 -14.84 -9.28 7.12
N TYR A 30 -13.93 -10.18 7.53
CA TYR A 30 -14.17 -11.62 7.50
C TYR A 30 -15.25 -12.07 8.48
N LEU A 31 -15.20 -11.58 9.72
CA LEU A 31 -16.19 -11.86 10.75
C LEU A 31 -17.57 -11.30 10.39
N ALA A 32 -17.64 -10.06 9.90
CA ALA A 32 -18.90 -9.46 9.44
C ALA A 32 -19.57 -10.27 8.32
N LYS A 33 -18.76 -10.92 7.47
CA LYS A 33 -19.25 -11.81 6.41
C LYS A 33 -19.80 -13.14 6.99
N ILE A 34 -19.09 -13.78 7.94
CA ILE A 34 -19.51 -15.05 8.54
C ILE A 34 -20.77 -14.87 9.36
N LEU A 35 -20.85 -13.78 10.14
CA LEU A 35 -21.94 -13.51 11.04
C LEU A 35 -23.15 -12.87 10.34
N ASP A 36 -23.09 -12.65 9.03
CA ASP A 36 -24.09 -11.91 8.24
C ASP A 36 -24.48 -10.56 8.88
N ALA A 37 -23.50 -9.91 9.51
CA ALA A 37 -23.68 -8.70 10.32
C ALA A 37 -23.30 -7.41 9.57
N LYS A 38 -23.34 -7.42 8.23
CA LYS A 38 -22.99 -6.25 7.40
C LYS A 38 -24.02 -5.15 7.57
N THR A 39 -23.57 -3.97 7.99
CA THR A 39 -24.38 -2.75 8.10
C THR A 39 -23.87 -1.64 7.20
N LYS A 40 -24.75 -0.71 6.79
CA LYS A 40 -24.36 0.46 6.00
C LYS A 40 -23.36 1.35 6.75
N ILE A 41 -23.51 1.49 8.06
CA ILE A 41 -22.60 2.25 8.92
C ILE A 41 -21.25 1.53 9.03
N GLY A 42 -21.25 0.20 9.20
CA GLY A 42 -20.03 -0.60 9.24
C GLY A 42 -19.16 -0.43 8.01
N VAL A 43 -19.75 -0.44 6.80
CA VAL A 43 -19.02 -0.18 5.54
C VAL A 43 -18.39 1.23 5.49
N GLN A 44 -19.05 2.24 6.06
CA GLN A 44 -18.48 3.59 6.10
C GLN A 44 -17.35 3.68 7.14
N LEU A 45 -17.51 3.07 8.31
CA LEU A 45 -16.47 3.02 9.34
C LEU A 45 -15.22 2.30 8.85
N ASP A 46 -15.36 1.17 8.16
CA ASP A 46 -14.31 0.43 7.46
C ASP A 46 -13.53 1.36 6.51
N SER A 47 -14.24 2.13 5.66
CA SER A 47 -13.61 3.09 4.75
C SER A 47 -12.89 4.24 5.47
N PHE A 48 -13.40 4.73 6.59
CA PHE A 48 -12.72 5.74 7.41
C PHE A 48 -11.48 5.16 8.08
N SER A 49 -11.55 3.94 8.59
CA SER A 49 -10.42 3.21 9.15
C SER A 49 -9.32 3.01 8.12
N ASP A 50 -9.68 2.53 6.93
CA ASP A 50 -8.80 2.41 5.76
C ASP A 50 -8.12 3.73 5.41
N LEU A 51 -8.89 4.83 5.38
CA LEU A 51 -8.36 6.15 5.06
C LEU A 51 -7.30 6.59 6.08
N ILE A 52 -7.56 6.40 7.37
CA ILE A 52 -6.62 6.77 8.44
C ILE A 52 -5.37 5.88 8.33
N THR A 53 -5.54 4.57 8.27
CA THR A 53 -4.44 3.59 8.33
C THR A 53 -3.55 3.65 7.08
N PHE A 54 -4.13 3.72 5.88
CA PHE A 54 -3.40 3.57 4.62
C PHE A 54 -3.19 4.87 3.84
N SER A 55 -3.67 6.01 4.36
CA SER A 55 -3.50 7.28 3.66
C SER A 55 -3.02 8.39 4.59
N VAL A 56 -3.71 8.67 5.70
CA VAL A 56 -3.31 9.74 6.63
C VAL A 56 -1.99 9.38 7.31
N THR A 57 -1.88 8.17 7.86
CA THR A 57 -0.66 7.72 8.55
C THR A 57 0.57 7.72 7.64
N PRO A 58 0.55 7.13 6.43
CA PRO A 58 1.67 7.21 5.51
C PRO A 58 2.01 8.64 5.08
N SER A 59 0.99 9.51 4.88
CA SER A 59 1.21 10.90 4.50
C SER A 59 1.95 11.69 5.58
N LEU A 60 1.54 11.53 6.84
CA LEU A 60 2.20 12.14 8.00
C LEU A 60 3.62 11.63 8.18
N LEU A 61 3.82 10.31 8.02
CA LEU A 61 5.14 9.69 8.14
C LEU A 61 6.09 10.20 7.05
N LEU A 62 5.64 10.27 5.79
CA LEU A 62 6.43 10.83 4.69
C LEU A 62 6.73 12.31 4.89
N PHE A 63 5.74 13.09 5.33
CA PHE A 63 5.94 14.50 5.65
C PHE A 63 7.06 14.67 6.67
N HIS A 64 6.99 13.95 7.79
CA HIS A 64 8.01 13.98 8.83
C HIS A 64 9.38 13.48 8.32
N PHE A 65 9.38 12.42 7.52
CA PHE A 65 10.61 11.86 6.95
C PHE A 65 11.31 12.88 6.04
N PHE A 66 10.59 13.54 5.14
CA PHE A 66 11.17 14.54 4.24
C PHE A 66 11.58 15.82 4.98
N GLN A 67 10.79 16.28 5.96
CA GLN A 67 11.13 17.44 6.78
C GLN A 67 12.44 17.23 7.55
N SER A 68 12.72 16.00 7.99
CA SER A 68 13.97 15.68 8.69
C SER A 68 15.21 15.68 7.79
N GLN A 69 15.06 15.70 6.46
CA GLN A 69 16.19 15.67 5.52
C GLN A 69 16.82 17.06 5.29
N SER A 70 16.04 18.13 5.16
CA SER A 70 16.50 19.52 5.12
C SER A 70 15.33 20.51 5.20
N GLU A 71 15.59 21.72 5.69
CA GLU A 71 14.60 22.80 5.78
C GLU A 71 14.09 23.29 4.42
N GLU A 72 14.92 23.23 3.36
CA GLU A 72 14.54 23.64 2.02
C GLU A 72 13.48 22.73 1.38
N ILE A 73 13.24 21.56 1.96
CA ILE A 73 12.38 20.50 1.41
C ILE A 73 10.94 20.58 1.96
N GLU A 74 10.63 21.47 2.90
CA GLU A 74 9.30 21.53 3.55
C GLU A 74 8.13 21.60 2.56
N PHE A 75 8.27 22.39 1.49
CA PHE A 75 7.23 22.51 0.48
C PHE A 75 6.97 21.18 -0.25
N PHE A 76 8.04 20.44 -0.58
CA PHE A 76 7.91 19.13 -1.22
C PHE A 76 7.34 18.08 -0.26
N ALA A 77 7.60 18.19 1.04
CA ALA A 77 7.02 17.32 2.05
C ALA A 77 5.48 17.42 2.08
N LEU A 78 4.91 18.60 1.84
CA LEU A 78 3.46 18.81 1.75
C LEU A 78 2.79 18.00 0.63
N ILE A 79 3.52 17.62 -0.41
CA ILE A 79 3.00 16.80 -1.51
C ILE A 79 2.52 15.43 -1.01
N SER A 80 3.11 14.92 0.10
CA SER A 80 2.68 13.67 0.70
C SER A 80 1.18 13.66 1.06
N PHE A 81 0.62 14.81 1.44
CA PHE A 81 -0.79 14.92 1.79
C PHE A 81 -1.75 14.78 0.60
N LEU A 82 -1.27 14.82 -0.65
CA LEU A 82 -2.10 14.52 -1.82
C LEU A 82 -2.63 13.08 -1.80
N ILE A 83 -1.94 12.16 -1.14
CA ILE A 83 -2.39 10.77 -1.00
C ILE A 83 -3.79 10.71 -0.36
N VAL A 84 -4.08 11.58 0.61
CA VAL A 84 -5.35 11.55 1.37
C VAL A 84 -6.57 11.82 0.49
N PRO A 85 -6.71 12.95 -0.23
CA PRO A 85 -7.89 13.22 -1.04
C PRO A 85 -8.06 12.23 -2.19
N PHE A 86 -6.97 11.74 -2.81
CA PHE A 86 -7.07 10.74 -3.86
C PHE A 86 -7.54 9.38 -3.32
N SER A 87 -7.10 8.99 -2.13
CA SER A 87 -7.62 7.80 -1.45
C SER A 87 -9.09 7.95 -1.05
N MET A 88 -9.51 9.13 -0.58
CA MET A 88 -10.92 9.41 -0.29
C MET A 88 -11.80 9.19 -1.53
N ILE A 89 -11.41 9.76 -2.68
CA ILE A 89 -12.13 9.58 -3.94
C ILE A 89 -12.19 8.11 -4.32
N ARG A 90 -11.08 7.39 -4.19
CA ARG A 90 -11.01 5.95 -4.46
C ARG A 90 -11.96 5.15 -3.59
N LEU A 91 -11.95 5.36 -2.27
CA LEU A 91 -12.80 4.65 -1.31
C LEU A 91 -14.28 4.96 -1.55
N ALA A 92 -14.63 6.22 -1.83
CA ALA A 92 -15.99 6.61 -2.19
C ALA A 92 -16.46 5.89 -3.47
N ARG A 93 -15.60 5.82 -4.51
CA ARG A 93 -15.90 5.06 -5.73
C ARG A 93 -16.08 3.56 -5.45
N PHE A 94 -15.24 2.98 -4.62
CA PHE A 94 -15.32 1.57 -4.25
C PHE A 94 -16.66 1.23 -3.57
N ASN A 95 -17.14 2.08 -2.68
CA ASN A 95 -18.41 1.90 -1.97
C ASN A 95 -19.64 2.03 -2.87
N THR A 96 -19.53 2.74 -3.99
CA THR A 96 -20.65 2.96 -4.93
C THR A 96 -20.69 1.94 -6.06
N LEU A 97 -19.61 1.22 -6.31
CA LEU A 97 -19.53 0.23 -7.39
C LEU A 97 -20.03 -1.14 -6.94
N PRO A 98 -20.72 -1.90 -7.83
CA PRO A 98 -21.07 -3.27 -7.53
C PRO A 98 -19.83 -4.11 -7.29
N SER A 99 -19.93 -5.13 -6.42
CA SER A 99 -18.84 -6.05 -6.13
C SER A 99 -18.29 -6.69 -7.41
N LYS A 100 -16.99 -6.52 -7.65
CA LYS A 100 -16.29 -7.05 -8.83
C LYS A 100 -15.16 -7.97 -8.41
N THR A 101 -14.78 -8.85 -9.33
CA THR A 101 -13.63 -9.78 -9.15
C THR A 101 -12.27 -9.09 -9.27
N TYR A 102 -12.24 -7.79 -9.53
CA TYR A 102 -11.04 -6.96 -9.66
C TYR A 102 -11.26 -5.59 -8.99
N PHE A 103 -10.18 -4.96 -8.60
CA PHE A 103 -10.19 -3.57 -8.12
C PHE A 103 -10.01 -2.59 -9.27
N LEU A 104 -10.77 -1.49 -9.28
CA LEU A 104 -10.50 -0.35 -10.15
C LEU A 104 -9.59 0.63 -9.41
N GLY A 105 -8.43 0.91 -10.02
CA GLY A 105 -7.36 1.71 -9.41
C GLY A 105 -6.55 0.93 -8.37
N LEU A 106 -5.40 1.51 -8.01
CA LEU A 106 -4.49 0.93 -7.02
C LEU A 106 -5.20 0.77 -5.66
N PRO A 107 -5.14 -0.42 -5.01
CA PRO A 107 -5.70 -0.59 -3.67
C PRO A 107 -5.07 0.34 -2.63
N SER A 108 -5.88 1.02 -1.77
CA SER A 108 -5.36 1.92 -0.72
C SER A 108 -4.41 1.22 0.25
N PRO A 109 -4.67 -0.03 0.70
CA PRO A 109 -3.70 -0.76 1.52
C PRO A 109 -2.35 -0.96 0.83
N ALA A 110 -2.34 -1.32 -0.45
CA ALA A 110 -1.09 -1.46 -1.20
C ALA A 110 -0.34 -0.12 -1.29
N ASN A 111 -1.03 0.96 -1.63
CA ASN A 111 -0.44 2.30 -1.68
C ASN A 111 0.13 2.74 -0.33
N GLY A 112 -0.64 2.58 0.75
CA GLY A 112 -0.21 2.92 2.11
C GLY A 112 1.02 2.13 2.55
N ILE A 113 1.01 0.80 2.38
CA ILE A 113 2.14 -0.08 2.73
C ILE A 113 3.39 0.29 1.93
N PHE A 114 3.25 0.63 0.64
CA PHE A 114 4.39 1.10 -0.16
C PHE A 114 5.07 2.32 0.47
N PHE A 115 4.29 3.35 0.81
CA PHE A 115 4.83 4.58 1.38
C PHE A 115 5.34 4.40 2.81
N MET A 116 4.77 3.49 3.60
CA MET A 116 5.30 3.14 4.92
C MET A 116 6.70 2.53 4.87
N GLY A 117 7.08 1.90 3.76
CA GLY A 117 8.39 1.31 3.57
C GLY A 117 9.46 2.29 3.07
N ILE A 118 9.11 3.51 2.63
CA ILE A 118 10.04 4.49 2.07
C ILE A 118 11.18 4.87 3.05
N PRO A 119 10.92 5.15 4.34
CA PRO A 119 11.98 5.52 5.29
C PRO A 119 13.06 4.45 5.49
N PHE A 120 12.81 3.21 5.07
CA PHE A 120 13.74 2.09 5.22
C PHE A 120 14.58 1.81 3.98
N LEU A 121 14.36 2.57 2.89
CA LEU A 121 15.16 2.42 1.67
C LEU A 121 16.61 2.81 1.97
N THR A 122 17.54 1.94 1.60
CA THR A 122 18.99 2.12 1.86
C THR A 122 19.69 2.98 0.82
N PHE A 123 18.99 3.35 -0.25
CA PHE A 123 19.53 4.21 -1.31
C PHE A 123 18.90 5.60 -1.25
N GLU A 124 19.74 6.60 -1.42
CA GLU A 124 19.30 7.99 -1.47
C GLU A 124 18.53 8.24 -2.75
N VAL A 125 17.26 8.59 -2.62
CA VAL A 125 16.42 9.01 -3.74
C VAL A 125 16.17 10.50 -3.62
N PRO A 126 16.45 11.29 -4.67
CA PRO A 126 16.17 12.71 -4.65
C PRO A 126 14.69 13.00 -4.43
N ILE A 127 14.38 14.00 -3.60
CA ILE A 127 13.00 14.32 -3.20
C ILE A 127 12.05 14.58 -4.37
N TYR A 128 12.57 15.17 -5.46
CA TYR A 128 11.74 15.42 -6.65
C TYR A 128 11.26 14.12 -7.30
N LEU A 129 12.03 13.02 -7.23
CA LEU A 129 11.59 11.71 -7.69
C LEU A 129 10.51 11.14 -6.80
N PHE A 130 10.60 11.31 -5.47
CA PHE A 130 9.52 10.94 -4.56
C PHE A 130 8.25 11.72 -4.85
N SER A 131 8.34 13.02 -5.13
CA SER A 131 7.19 13.84 -5.51
C SER A 131 6.50 13.30 -6.77
N ILE A 132 7.29 12.88 -7.77
CA ILE A 132 6.76 12.22 -8.98
C ILE A 132 6.08 10.90 -8.64
N ILE A 133 6.71 10.06 -7.79
CA ILE A 133 6.15 8.78 -7.37
C ILE A 133 4.82 8.98 -6.63
N ILE A 134 4.73 9.94 -5.72
CA ILE A 134 3.49 10.29 -5.00
C ILE A 134 2.42 10.70 -6.02
N PHE A 135 2.74 11.58 -6.96
CA PHE A 135 1.79 12.05 -7.97
C PHE A 135 1.30 10.90 -8.86
N LEU A 136 2.20 10.04 -9.33
CA LEU A 136 1.85 8.85 -10.13
C LEU A 136 0.97 7.89 -9.34
N SER A 137 1.27 7.66 -8.06
CA SER A 137 0.44 6.81 -7.20
C SER A 137 -0.96 7.38 -7.00
N CYS A 138 -1.08 8.70 -6.85
CA CYS A 138 -2.38 9.39 -6.77
C CYS A 138 -3.21 9.19 -8.05
N ILE A 139 -2.59 9.29 -9.22
CA ILE A 139 -3.25 8.99 -10.50
C ILE A 139 -3.67 7.52 -10.55
N LEU A 140 -2.82 6.60 -10.12
CA LEU A 140 -3.13 5.17 -10.10
C LEU A 140 -4.28 4.84 -9.17
N LEU A 141 -4.42 5.50 -8.01
CA LEU A 141 -5.53 5.32 -7.07
C LEU A 141 -6.89 5.57 -7.73
N ILE A 142 -7.02 6.63 -8.53
CA ILE A 142 -8.28 7.00 -9.18
C ILE A 142 -8.43 6.46 -10.62
N SER A 143 -7.43 5.76 -11.12
CA SER A 143 -7.43 5.21 -12.48
C SER A 143 -8.54 4.15 -12.67
N ASN A 144 -8.87 3.87 -13.93
CA ASN A 144 -9.76 2.76 -14.30
C ASN A 144 -8.99 1.45 -14.59
N ILE A 145 -7.69 1.43 -14.27
CA ILE A 145 -6.85 0.24 -14.44
C ILE A 145 -7.37 -0.84 -13.50
N LYS A 146 -7.51 -2.05 -14.01
CA LYS A 146 -7.97 -3.19 -13.23
C LYS A 146 -6.79 -3.79 -12.48
N PHE A 147 -6.87 -3.86 -11.16
CA PHE A 147 -5.92 -4.57 -10.33
C PHE A 147 -6.53 -5.90 -9.89
N GLU A 148 -5.76 -6.97 -10.00
CA GLU A 148 -6.26 -8.31 -9.66
C GLU A 148 -6.49 -8.44 -8.15
N SER A 149 -7.64 -9.05 -7.81
CA SER A 149 -7.96 -9.39 -6.43
C SER A 149 -7.53 -10.83 -6.14
N PHE A 150 -6.76 -11.03 -5.09
CA PHE A 150 -6.37 -12.37 -4.62
C PHE A 150 -7.57 -13.21 -4.13
N LYS A 151 -8.75 -12.59 -3.93
CA LYS A 151 -9.97 -13.27 -3.48
C LYS A 151 -10.59 -14.22 -4.52
N SER A 152 -10.16 -14.17 -5.79
CA SER A 152 -10.76 -14.95 -6.89
C SER A 152 -9.71 -15.76 -7.69
N ILE A 153 -8.89 -16.56 -7.00
CA ILE A 153 -7.85 -17.43 -7.64
C ILE A 153 -8.50 -18.70 -8.19
N GLU A 154 -9.54 -18.58 -9.00
CA GLU A 154 -10.25 -19.76 -9.54
C GLU A 154 -9.73 -20.22 -10.92
N THR A 155 -9.10 -19.35 -11.68
CA THR A 155 -8.60 -19.67 -13.01
C THR A 155 -7.14 -20.14 -12.98
N ASN A 156 -6.77 -21.12 -13.83
CA ASN A 156 -5.40 -21.62 -13.95
C ASN A 156 -4.39 -20.48 -14.26
N ILE A 157 -4.80 -19.51 -15.05
CA ILE A 157 -3.98 -18.34 -15.40
C ILE A 157 -3.64 -17.51 -14.16
N LYS A 158 -4.61 -17.26 -13.27
CA LYS A 158 -4.37 -16.53 -12.00
C LYS A 158 -3.44 -17.31 -11.08
N LYS A 159 -3.52 -18.64 -11.04
CA LYS A 159 -2.59 -19.48 -10.27
C LYS A 159 -1.16 -19.34 -10.79
N VAL A 160 -0.96 -19.29 -12.11
CA VAL A 160 0.37 -19.08 -12.72
C VAL A 160 0.91 -17.69 -12.35
N PHE A 161 0.10 -16.63 -12.42
CA PHE A 161 0.51 -15.28 -12.00
C PHE A 161 0.83 -15.21 -10.51
N PHE A 162 0.04 -15.85 -9.67
CA PHE A 162 0.32 -15.94 -8.24
C PHE A 162 1.65 -16.67 -7.97
N LEU A 163 1.89 -17.78 -8.65
CA LEU A 163 3.16 -18.51 -8.56
C LEU A 163 4.34 -17.64 -9.01
N PHE A 164 4.19 -16.91 -10.13
CA PHE A 164 5.20 -15.97 -10.62
C PHE A 164 5.49 -14.86 -9.61
N PHE A 165 4.44 -14.28 -9.01
CA PHE A 165 4.57 -13.30 -7.93
C PHE A 165 5.36 -13.87 -6.74
N VAL A 166 5.02 -15.08 -6.29
CA VAL A 166 5.72 -15.77 -5.19
C VAL A 166 7.18 -16.02 -5.54
N LEU A 167 7.49 -16.47 -6.78
CA LEU A 167 8.86 -16.69 -7.23
C LEU A 167 9.69 -15.41 -7.25
N ILE A 168 9.12 -14.29 -7.72
CA ILE A 168 9.79 -12.99 -7.67
C ILE A 168 10.04 -12.58 -6.22
N MET A 169 9.06 -12.73 -5.33
CA MET A 169 9.22 -12.41 -3.91
C MET A 169 10.32 -13.24 -3.24
N VAL A 170 10.38 -14.54 -3.52
CA VAL A 170 11.46 -15.41 -3.04
C VAL A 170 12.81 -14.93 -3.56
N GLY A 171 12.90 -14.56 -4.85
CA GLY A 171 14.12 -14.00 -5.44
C GLY A 171 14.55 -12.69 -4.78
N VAL A 172 13.63 -11.79 -4.49
CA VAL A 172 13.90 -10.53 -3.78
C VAL A 172 14.36 -10.80 -2.34
N ILE A 173 13.72 -11.72 -1.62
CA ILE A 173 14.11 -12.10 -0.25
C ILE A 173 15.54 -12.67 -0.25
N THR A 174 15.86 -13.57 -1.17
CA THR A 174 17.22 -14.14 -1.27
C THR A 174 18.26 -13.08 -1.62
N PHE A 175 17.93 -12.15 -2.54
CA PHE A 175 18.82 -11.05 -2.91
C PHE A 175 19.12 -10.13 -1.72
N ILE A 176 18.10 -9.75 -0.94
CA ILE A 176 18.24 -8.93 0.27
C ILE A 176 19.09 -9.66 1.32
N TYR A 177 18.83 -10.96 1.53
CA TYR A 177 19.58 -11.77 2.48
C TYR A 177 21.07 -11.86 2.12
N VAL A 178 21.38 -12.14 0.85
CA VAL A 178 22.78 -12.28 0.38
C VAL A 178 23.55 -10.96 0.47
N ASN A 179 22.90 -9.83 0.23
CA ASN A 179 23.54 -8.50 0.22
C ASN A 179 23.45 -7.77 1.57
N ASN A 180 22.96 -8.41 2.63
CA ASN A 180 22.80 -7.83 3.97
C ASN A 180 21.99 -6.50 4.01
N TYR A 181 21.04 -6.31 3.07
CA TYR A 181 20.11 -5.20 3.12
C TYR A 181 19.09 -5.38 4.25
N SER A 182 18.51 -4.27 4.72
CA SER A 182 17.43 -4.33 5.71
C SER A 182 16.20 -5.08 5.16
N TYR A 183 15.67 -6.03 5.92
CA TYR A 183 14.43 -6.75 5.55
C TYR A 183 13.21 -5.81 5.42
N LEU A 184 13.26 -4.63 6.04
CA LEU A 184 12.19 -3.64 5.97
C LEU A 184 12.02 -3.07 4.54
N ASN A 185 13.06 -3.14 3.70
CA ASN A 185 12.96 -2.79 2.27
C ASN A 185 11.98 -3.69 1.51
N LEU A 186 11.74 -4.93 1.98
CA LEU A 186 10.77 -5.84 1.39
C LEU A 186 9.36 -5.25 1.33
N VAL A 187 9.01 -4.38 2.27
CA VAL A 187 7.68 -3.77 2.38
C VAL A 187 7.35 -3.00 1.09
N SER A 188 8.18 -2.03 0.70
CA SER A 188 7.95 -1.25 -0.53
C SER A 188 8.14 -2.10 -1.80
N ILE A 189 9.16 -2.96 -1.82
CA ILE A 189 9.45 -3.80 -2.99
C ILE A 189 8.29 -4.76 -3.29
N SER A 190 7.67 -5.35 -2.27
CA SER A 190 6.54 -6.26 -2.44
C SER A 190 5.35 -5.61 -3.15
N VAL A 191 5.09 -4.33 -2.85
CA VAL A 191 4.03 -3.57 -3.50
C VAL A 191 4.39 -3.24 -4.95
N VAL A 192 5.63 -2.86 -5.23
CA VAL A 192 6.08 -2.63 -6.61
C VAL A 192 5.91 -3.88 -7.45
N VAL A 193 6.32 -5.05 -6.93
CA VAL A 193 6.14 -6.35 -7.60
C VAL A 193 4.65 -6.65 -7.84
N TYR A 194 3.78 -6.37 -6.85
CA TYR A 194 2.33 -6.52 -7.02
C TYR A 194 1.78 -5.64 -8.14
N VAL A 195 2.16 -4.35 -8.17
CA VAL A 195 1.70 -3.41 -9.21
C VAL A 195 2.14 -3.87 -10.60
N ILE A 196 3.43 -4.20 -10.76
CA ILE A 196 3.97 -4.64 -12.05
C ILE A 196 3.30 -5.94 -12.52
N SER A 197 3.14 -6.93 -11.63
CA SER A 197 2.50 -8.20 -11.97
C SER A 197 1.03 -8.02 -12.36
N SER A 198 0.32 -7.15 -11.68
CA SER A 198 -1.08 -6.84 -11.98
C SER A 198 -1.23 -6.11 -13.33
N LEU A 199 -0.35 -5.16 -13.65
CA LEU A 199 -0.33 -4.48 -14.94
C LEU A 199 0.02 -5.44 -16.08
N ALA A 200 1.03 -6.30 -15.91
CA ALA A 200 1.42 -7.32 -16.88
C ALA A 200 0.26 -8.30 -17.18
N PHE A 201 -0.49 -8.70 -16.15
CA PHE A 201 -1.66 -9.54 -16.31
C PHE A 201 -2.77 -8.88 -17.12
N ASN A 202 -3.00 -7.58 -16.90
CA ASN A 202 -4.00 -6.85 -17.70
C ASN A 202 -3.59 -6.74 -19.18
N LEU A 203 -2.31 -6.49 -19.44
CA LEU A 203 -1.80 -6.46 -20.82
C LEU A 203 -1.96 -7.82 -21.50
N TYR A 204 -1.62 -8.91 -20.81
CA TYR A 204 -1.79 -10.27 -21.32
C TYR A 204 -3.26 -10.60 -21.68
N LYS A 205 -4.22 -10.10 -20.90
CA LYS A 205 -5.66 -10.29 -21.20
C LYS A 205 -6.20 -9.43 -22.34
N ALA A 206 -5.49 -8.37 -22.71
CA ALA A 206 -5.89 -7.47 -23.77
C ALA A 206 -5.47 -7.96 -25.17
N PHE A 207 -4.54 -8.93 -25.23
CA PHE A 207 -4.10 -9.67 -26.42
C PHE A 207 -4.78 -11.03 -26.47
#